data_8455781d8a49b9464998014acedf78c9
#
_entry.id   8455781d8a49b9464998014acedf78c9
#
_cell.length_a   1.000
_cell.length_b   1.000
_cell.length_c   1.000
_cell.angle_alpha   90.00
_cell.angle_beta   90.00
_cell.angle_gamma   90.00
#
_symmetry.space_group_name_H-M   'P 1'
#
loop_
_entity.id
_entity.type
_entity.pdbx_description
1 polymer ?
#
loop_
_entity_poly.entity_id
_entity_poly.type
_entity_poly.pdbx_seq_one_letter_code
_entity_poly.pdbx_strand_id
1 'polypeptide(L)'
;MARSDENVIVVKGLKNGFGDQIVHDGLNLEVKRGEIFGVVGGSGTGKSVLMRSIIGLQTPIEGDITVFGEEMIDREDTDAIDVRKRWGVLFQGGALFSTLTVAENVQVPLREFYPDLDPALIDEIAAYKVVMSGLPADAGPKFPAELSGGMKKRAGLARALAMDPELLFLDEPTAGLDPIGAAAFDELTKSMQKTLGLTVFLITHDLDTLYAICDRIAVLADKKVIGVGTIPELLALDHPWIQEYFNGPRGRAATASVERAAELRDEAPDKAAGAKGTEG
;
A
#
# COMPACT_ATOMS: atom_id res chain seq x y z
N MET A 1 -0.50 21.99 3.06
CA MET A 1 0.86 21.78 3.55
C MET A 1 1.72 21.31 2.39
N ALA A 2 2.86 21.94 2.12
CA ALA A 2 3.78 21.49 1.09
C ALA A 2 4.25 20.06 1.47
N ARG A 3 4.12 19.10 0.54
CA ARG A 3 4.74 17.77 0.67
C ARG A 3 6.23 18.01 0.85
N SER A 4 6.83 17.49 1.92
CA SER A 4 8.26 17.60 2.13
C SER A 4 8.95 16.76 1.05
N ASP A 5 10.04 17.27 0.46
CA ASP A 5 10.88 16.51 -0.49
C ASP A 5 11.69 15.39 0.22
N GLU A 6 11.32 15.05 1.45
CA GLU A 6 11.98 14.03 2.26
C GLU A 6 11.64 12.63 1.74
N ASN A 7 12.69 11.85 1.47
CA ASN A 7 12.55 10.44 1.13
C ASN A 7 12.33 9.62 2.40
N VAL A 8 11.22 8.86 2.43
CA VAL A 8 10.87 7.96 3.54
C VAL A 8 11.55 6.60 3.39
N ILE A 9 11.71 6.13 2.15
CA ILE A 9 12.44 4.92 1.80
C ILE A 9 13.53 5.29 0.81
N VAL A 10 14.75 4.84 1.06
CA VAL A 10 15.86 4.92 0.10
C VAL A 10 16.53 3.56 0.01
N VAL A 11 16.63 3.04 -1.20
CA VAL A 11 17.31 1.77 -1.52
C VAL A 11 18.44 2.09 -2.49
N LYS A 12 19.66 1.65 -2.17
CA LYS A 12 20.86 1.88 -2.98
C LYS A 12 21.59 0.60 -3.28
N GLY A 13 21.82 0.33 -4.55
CA GLY A 13 22.63 -0.78 -5.01
C GLY A 13 22.15 -2.16 -4.58
N LEU A 14 20.84 -2.34 -4.32
CA LEU A 14 20.29 -3.54 -3.72
C LEU A 14 20.50 -4.75 -4.62
N LYS A 15 21.06 -5.81 -4.03
CA LYS A 15 21.21 -7.13 -4.65
C LYS A 15 20.51 -8.18 -3.80
N ASN A 16 19.55 -8.87 -4.39
CA ASN A 16 18.81 -9.95 -3.77
C ASN A 16 18.89 -11.21 -4.61
N GLY A 17 18.87 -12.36 -3.94
CA GLY A 17 18.88 -13.66 -4.61
C GLY A 17 18.52 -14.80 -3.67
N PHE A 18 18.33 -15.98 -4.27
CA PHE A 18 18.08 -17.26 -3.59
C PHE A 18 18.99 -18.30 -4.21
N GLY A 19 20.01 -18.75 -3.47
CA GLY A 19 21.08 -19.57 -4.04
C GLY A 19 21.74 -18.86 -5.22
N ASP A 20 21.81 -19.51 -6.36
CA ASP A 20 22.43 -18.95 -7.59
C ASP A 20 21.50 -18.00 -8.37
N GLN A 21 20.23 -17.91 -8.00
CA GLN A 21 19.27 -17.07 -8.72
C GLN A 21 19.25 -15.65 -8.16
N ILE A 22 19.84 -14.71 -8.92
CA ILE A 22 19.78 -13.27 -8.60
C ILE A 22 18.46 -12.69 -9.10
N VAL A 23 17.73 -12.05 -8.18
CA VAL A 23 16.43 -11.41 -8.41
C VAL A 23 16.59 -9.91 -8.65
N HIS A 24 17.40 -9.23 -7.83
CA HIS A 24 17.77 -7.82 -8.00
C HIS A 24 19.29 -7.71 -8.10
N ASP A 25 19.78 -6.79 -8.94
CA ASP A 25 21.20 -6.57 -9.16
C ASP A 25 21.50 -5.08 -9.34
N GLY A 26 21.90 -4.42 -8.25
CA GLY A 26 22.15 -2.99 -8.21
C GLY A 26 20.89 -2.12 -8.32
N LEU A 27 19.78 -2.56 -7.69
CA LEU A 27 18.50 -1.85 -7.70
C LEU A 27 18.57 -0.59 -6.82
N ASN A 28 18.07 0.54 -7.36
CA ASN A 28 17.94 1.81 -6.63
C ASN A 28 16.46 2.25 -6.65
N LEU A 29 15.99 2.80 -5.51
CA LEU A 29 14.62 3.27 -5.37
C LEU A 29 14.52 4.34 -4.30
N GLU A 30 13.68 5.35 -4.54
CA GLU A 30 13.34 6.39 -3.56
C GLU A 30 11.83 6.61 -3.50
N VAL A 31 11.28 6.62 -2.27
CA VAL A 31 9.87 6.89 -2.00
C VAL A 31 9.76 8.14 -1.15
N LYS A 32 8.97 9.11 -1.61
CA LYS A 32 8.77 10.40 -0.94
C LYS A 32 7.70 10.30 0.14
N ARG A 33 7.80 11.14 1.15
CA ARG A 33 6.81 11.23 2.22
C ARG A 33 5.44 11.67 1.67
N GLY A 34 4.39 10.97 2.09
CA GLY A 34 3.00 11.32 1.80
C GLY A 34 2.54 11.01 0.37
N GLU A 35 3.29 10.24 -0.42
CA GLU A 35 2.83 9.76 -1.73
C GLU A 35 2.24 8.34 -1.66
N ILE A 36 1.39 8.00 -2.61
CA ILE A 36 1.06 6.61 -2.93
C ILE A 36 2.00 6.17 -4.04
N PHE A 37 2.96 5.34 -3.70
CA PHE A 37 4.01 4.86 -4.58
C PHE A 37 3.72 3.45 -5.06
N GLY A 38 3.44 3.28 -6.35
CA GLY A 38 3.16 2.00 -6.98
C GLY A 38 4.44 1.26 -7.37
N VAL A 39 4.47 -0.06 -7.25
CA VAL A 39 5.55 -0.93 -7.76
C VAL A 39 4.94 -1.99 -8.65
N VAL A 40 5.36 -1.97 -9.92
CA VAL A 40 4.88 -2.89 -10.95
C VAL A 40 6.03 -3.64 -11.61
N GLY A 41 5.69 -4.70 -12.30
CA GLY A 41 6.65 -5.53 -13.04
C GLY A 41 6.06 -6.90 -13.34
N GLY A 42 6.65 -7.62 -14.23
CA GLY A 42 6.24 -8.98 -14.60
C GLY A 42 6.23 -9.96 -13.42
N SER A 43 5.64 -11.13 -13.62
CA SER A 43 5.71 -12.20 -12.62
C SER A 43 7.17 -12.60 -12.37
N GLY A 44 7.55 -12.76 -11.10
CA GLY A 44 8.91 -13.17 -10.74
C GLY A 44 9.96 -12.06 -10.76
N THR A 45 9.63 -10.80 -11.06
CA THR A 45 10.60 -9.67 -11.03
C THR A 45 11.05 -9.27 -9.63
N GLY A 46 10.51 -9.90 -8.57
CA GLY A 46 10.96 -9.67 -7.21
C GLY A 46 10.24 -8.57 -6.43
N LYS A 47 9.08 -8.07 -6.87
CA LYS A 47 8.33 -7.00 -6.17
C LYS A 47 8.14 -7.28 -4.67
N SER A 48 7.63 -8.46 -4.32
CA SER A 48 7.45 -8.85 -2.90
C SER A 48 8.79 -9.13 -2.20
N VAL A 49 9.84 -9.52 -2.94
CA VAL A 49 11.21 -9.66 -2.39
C VAL A 49 11.75 -8.29 -2.01
N LEU A 50 11.59 -7.28 -2.88
CA LEU A 50 11.96 -5.90 -2.59
C LEU A 50 11.26 -5.37 -1.33
N MET A 51 9.93 -5.52 -1.26
CA MET A 51 9.17 -5.11 -0.07
C MET A 51 9.65 -5.83 1.19
N ARG A 52 9.86 -7.16 1.13
CA ARG A 52 10.36 -7.93 2.28
C ARG A 52 11.74 -7.49 2.72
N SER A 53 12.62 -7.07 1.79
CA SER A 53 13.93 -6.51 2.15
C SER A 53 13.78 -5.16 2.83
N ILE A 54 12.90 -4.28 2.34
CA ILE A 54 12.65 -2.96 2.95
C ILE A 54 12.13 -3.09 4.39
N ILE A 55 11.21 -4.04 4.65
CA ILE A 55 10.65 -4.24 6.00
C ILE A 55 11.51 -5.16 6.90
N GLY A 56 12.69 -5.59 6.42
CA GLY A 56 13.63 -6.41 7.19
C GLY A 56 13.26 -7.89 7.33
N LEU A 57 12.37 -8.42 6.48
CA LEU A 57 12.03 -9.86 6.43
C LEU A 57 12.91 -10.67 5.49
N GLN A 58 13.74 -10.02 4.70
CA GLN A 58 14.68 -10.61 3.75
C GLN A 58 15.98 -9.83 3.82
N THR A 59 17.07 -10.47 4.23
CA THR A 59 18.40 -9.87 4.19
C THR A 59 18.93 -9.87 2.75
N PRO A 60 19.28 -8.72 2.18
CA PRO A 60 19.89 -8.63 0.86
C PRO A 60 21.31 -9.17 0.86
N ILE A 61 21.83 -9.48 -0.32
CA ILE A 61 23.23 -9.92 -0.52
C ILE A 61 24.17 -8.72 -0.46
N GLU A 62 23.75 -7.58 -1.06
CA GLU A 62 24.51 -6.32 -1.13
C GLU A 62 23.53 -5.14 -1.18
N GLY A 63 24.05 -3.94 -0.87
CA GLY A 63 23.31 -2.67 -0.97
C GLY A 63 22.76 -2.19 0.37
N ASP A 64 22.24 -0.96 0.37
CA ASP A 64 21.77 -0.30 1.57
C ASP A 64 20.27 -0.01 1.47
N ILE A 65 19.57 -0.11 2.59
CA ILE A 65 18.16 0.26 2.73
C ILE A 65 18.02 1.17 3.95
N THR A 66 17.48 2.36 3.74
CA THR A 66 17.07 3.23 4.83
C THR A 66 15.57 3.49 4.80
N VAL A 67 14.94 3.46 5.99
CA VAL A 67 13.54 3.81 6.17
C VAL A 67 13.45 4.87 7.26
N PHE A 68 12.82 6.00 6.97
CA PHE A 68 12.79 7.19 7.84
C PHE A 68 14.19 7.70 8.23
N GLY A 69 15.17 7.51 7.33
CA GLY A 69 16.57 7.89 7.57
C GLY A 69 17.37 6.88 8.40
N GLU A 70 16.76 5.80 8.84
CA GLU A 70 17.37 4.76 9.65
C GLU A 70 17.77 3.55 8.80
N GLU A 71 18.99 3.05 8.95
CA GLU A 71 19.49 1.86 8.25
C GLU A 71 18.73 0.60 8.69
N MET A 72 18.35 -0.24 7.73
CA MET A 72 17.55 -1.44 7.99
C MET A 72 18.37 -2.74 7.95
N ILE A 73 19.59 -2.69 7.42
CA ILE A 73 20.50 -3.83 7.29
C ILE A 73 21.48 -3.79 8.47
N ASP A 74 21.84 -4.95 9.02
CA ASP A 74 22.79 -5.12 10.13
C ASP A 74 22.43 -4.42 11.46
N ARG A 75 21.15 -4.10 11.68
CA ARG A 75 20.70 -3.58 12.96
C ARG A 75 20.51 -4.70 13.99
N GLU A 76 20.95 -4.45 15.22
CA GLU A 76 20.52 -5.25 16.36
C GLU A 76 19.00 -5.11 16.55
N ASP A 77 18.32 -6.20 16.91
CA ASP A 77 16.85 -6.26 16.97
C ASP A 77 16.20 -5.17 17.85
N THR A 78 16.89 -4.69 18.86
CA THR A 78 16.41 -3.64 19.79
C THR A 78 16.24 -2.27 19.14
N ASP A 79 17.14 -1.87 18.26
CA ASP A 79 17.11 -0.55 17.61
C ASP A 79 16.16 -0.53 16.41
N ALA A 80 15.89 -1.70 15.81
CA ALA A 80 14.94 -1.85 14.72
C ALA A 80 13.48 -1.76 15.17
N ILE A 81 13.17 -2.05 16.43
CA ILE A 81 11.80 -2.10 16.97
C ILE A 81 11.10 -0.73 16.85
N ASP A 82 11.77 0.38 17.14
CA ASP A 82 11.14 1.70 17.13
C ASP A 82 10.77 2.17 15.72
N VAL A 83 11.58 1.82 14.72
CA VAL A 83 11.25 2.12 13.32
C VAL A 83 10.08 1.26 12.83
N ARG A 84 10.04 -0.02 13.22
CA ARG A 84 8.98 -0.97 12.84
C ARG A 84 7.59 -0.57 13.37
N LYS A 85 7.51 0.17 14.47
CA LYS A 85 6.25 0.73 14.99
C LYS A 85 5.63 1.77 14.05
N ARG A 86 6.44 2.38 13.16
CA ARG A 86 6.02 3.47 12.28
C ARG A 86 5.45 3.01 10.96
N TRP A 87 5.41 1.70 10.69
CA TRP A 87 4.78 1.17 9.50
C TRP A 87 3.79 0.04 9.78
N GLY A 88 2.85 -0.12 8.87
CA GLY A 88 1.94 -1.26 8.83
C GLY A 88 2.09 -2.05 7.55
N VAL A 89 1.79 -3.35 7.58
CA VAL A 89 1.91 -4.23 6.41
C VAL A 89 0.63 -5.02 6.18
N LEU A 90 0.08 -4.89 4.98
CA LEU A 90 -0.96 -5.77 4.45
C LEU A 90 -0.32 -6.72 3.44
N PHE A 91 -0.10 -7.97 3.85
CA PHE A 91 0.38 -9.02 2.96
C PHE A 91 -0.74 -9.55 2.05
N GLN A 92 -0.34 -10.15 0.94
CA GLN A 92 -1.26 -10.82 0.01
C GLN A 92 -2.21 -11.76 0.75
N GLY A 93 -3.52 -11.65 0.46
CA GLY A 93 -4.55 -12.44 1.14
C GLY A 93 -4.91 -12.00 2.57
N GLY A 94 -4.32 -10.91 3.09
CA GLY A 94 -4.58 -10.38 4.44
C GLY A 94 -3.71 -11.01 5.54
N ALA A 95 -3.20 -12.22 5.35
CA ALA A 95 -2.34 -12.97 6.29
C ALA A 95 -2.84 -12.92 7.76
N LEU A 96 -4.15 -13.10 7.96
CA LEU A 96 -4.75 -13.12 9.29
C LEU A 96 -4.43 -14.43 10.02
N PHE A 97 -4.26 -14.35 11.33
CA PHE A 97 -4.21 -15.51 12.22
C PHE A 97 -5.59 -16.16 12.23
N SER A 98 -5.70 -17.38 11.72
CA SER A 98 -6.97 -18.09 11.53
C SER A 98 -7.69 -18.46 12.84
N THR A 99 -6.94 -18.56 13.93
CA THR A 99 -7.42 -18.89 15.28
C THR A 99 -7.84 -17.67 16.10
N LEU A 100 -7.61 -16.47 15.59
CA LEU A 100 -7.97 -15.20 16.21
C LEU A 100 -9.16 -14.56 15.49
N THR A 101 -10.03 -13.91 16.22
CA THR A 101 -11.09 -13.05 15.65
C THR A 101 -10.49 -11.85 14.90
N VAL A 102 -11.31 -11.10 14.18
CA VAL A 102 -10.87 -9.87 13.53
C VAL A 102 -10.32 -8.87 14.55
N ALA A 103 -11.03 -8.63 15.65
CA ALA A 103 -10.58 -7.73 16.71
C ALA A 103 -9.24 -8.18 17.30
N GLU A 104 -9.10 -9.47 17.65
CA GLU A 104 -7.85 -10.03 18.17
C GLU A 104 -6.70 -9.92 17.16
N ASN A 105 -6.94 -10.12 15.84
CA ASN A 105 -5.94 -9.88 14.81
C ASN A 105 -5.44 -8.43 14.81
N VAL A 106 -6.35 -7.45 14.99
CA VAL A 106 -5.98 -6.03 15.07
C VAL A 106 -5.20 -5.72 16.35
N GLN A 107 -5.50 -6.43 17.45
CA GLN A 107 -4.82 -6.25 18.73
C GLN A 107 -3.40 -6.80 18.76
N VAL A 108 -3.05 -7.76 17.88
CA VAL A 108 -1.71 -8.40 17.88
C VAL A 108 -0.56 -7.39 17.94
N PRO A 109 -0.44 -6.42 17.03
CA PRO A 109 0.67 -5.47 17.10
C PRO A 109 0.61 -4.56 18.35
N LEU A 110 -0.57 -4.21 18.82
CA LEU A 110 -0.72 -3.40 20.04
C LEU A 110 -0.20 -4.15 21.27
N ARG A 111 -0.56 -5.43 21.43
CA ARG A 111 -0.12 -6.28 22.53
C ARG A 111 1.38 -6.57 22.48
N GLU A 112 1.93 -6.71 21.28
CA GLU A 112 3.37 -6.96 21.08
C GLU A 112 4.22 -5.74 21.43
N PHE A 113 3.86 -4.57 20.92
CA PHE A 113 4.67 -3.37 21.06
C PHE A 113 4.33 -2.50 22.27
N TYR A 114 3.15 -2.70 22.89
CA TYR A 114 2.67 -1.97 24.05
C TYR A 114 2.06 -2.93 25.08
N PRO A 115 2.87 -3.82 25.69
CA PRO A 115 2.37 -4.87 26.59
C PRO A 115 1.68 -4.32 27.86
N ASP A 116 2.03 -3.09 28.27
CA ASP A 116 1.48 -2.43 29.46
C ASP A 116 0.23 -1.58 29.15
N LEU A 117 -0.26 -1.57 27.90
CA LEU A 117 -1.46 -0.83 27.54
C LEU A 117 -2.72 -1.49 28.16
N ASP A 118 -3.63 -0.63 28.66
CA ASP A 118 -4.89 -1.11 29.25
C ASP A 118 -5.66 -1.98 28.22
N PRO A 119 -6.05 -3.21 28.59
CA PRO A 119 -6.81 -4.10 27.72
C PRO A 119 -8.10 -3.47 27.18
N ALA A 120 -8.82 -2.66 27.97
CA ALA A 120 -10.03 -1.99 27.52
C ALA A 120 -9.72 -0.96 26.42
N LEU A 121 -8.59 -0.23 26.53
CA LEU A 121 -8.15 0.70 25.47
C LEU A 121 -7.73 -0.07 24.22
N ILE A 122 -7.06 -1.22 24.32
CA ILE A 122 -6.73 -2.08 23.18
C ILE A 122 -8.02 -2.52 22.46
N ASP A 123 -9.08 -2.89 23.19
CA ASP A 123 -10.36 -3.28 22.62
C ASP A 123 -11.02 -2.11 21.85
N GLU A 124 -11.00 -0.90 22.43
CA GLU A 124 -11.55 0.30 21.80
C GLU A 124 -10.76 0.68 20.51
N ILE A 125 -9.43 0.66 20.57
CA ILE A 125 -8.59 0.90 19.39
C ILE A 125 -8.91 -0.12 18.30
N ALA A 126 -8.97 -1.41 18.64
CA ALA A 126 -9.26 -2.45 17.65
C ALA A 126 -10.64 -2.25 17.00
N ALA A 127 -11.68 -1.97 17.79
CA ALA A 127 -13.02 -1.69 17.28
C ALA A 127 -13.03 -0.48 16.33
N TYR A 128 -12.31 0.60 16.68
CA TYR A 128 -12.18 1.79 15.84
C TYR A 128 -11.47 1.46 14.50
N LYS A 129 -10.35 0.70 14.54
CA LYS A 129 -9.61 0.33 13.33
C LYS A 129 -10.40 -0.60 12.41
N VAL A 130 -11.22 -1.49 12.96
CA VAL A 130 -12.16 -2.34 12.21
C VAL A 130 -13.10 -1.47 11.37
N VAL A 131 -13.77 -0.50 12.01
CA VAL A 131 -14.69 0.40 11.29
C VAL A 131 -13.95 1.30 10.30
N MET A 132 -12.77 1.83 10.69
CA MET A 132 -11.95 2.69 9.84
C MET A 132 -11.49 1.98 8.56
N SER A 133 -11.28 0.65 8.59
CA SER A 133 -10.95 -0.15 7.40
C SER A 133 -12.16 -0.46 6.50
N GLY A 134 -13.35 0.11 6.81
CA GLY A 134 -14.58 -0.09 6.06
C GLY A 134 -15.26 -1.43 6.33
N LEU A 135 -14.93 -2.11 7.45
CA LEU A 135 -15.69 -3.25 7.93
C LEU A 135 -16.89 -2.78 8.77
N PRO A 136 -18.01 -3.54 8.78
CA PRO A 136 -19.08 -3.28 9.70
C PRO A 136 -18.63 -3.56 11.15
N ALA A 137 -19.20 -2.84 12.11
CA ALA A 137 -18.82 -2.95 13.53
C ALA A 137 -18.97 -4.37 14.10
N ASP A 138 -19.94 -5.16 13.58
CA ASP A 138 -20.17 -6.55 13.97
C ASP A 138 -19.15 -7.54 13.37
N ALA A 139 -18.17 -7.08 12.61
CA ALA A 139 -17.10 -7.93 12.08
C ALA A 139 -16.05 -8.27 13.14
N GLY A 140 -15.90 -7.46 14.20
CA GLY A 140 -14.88 -7.65 15.24
C GLY A 140 -14.83 -9.06 15.83
N PRO A 141 -15.94 -9.66 16.29
CA PRO A 141 -15.97 -11.00 16.87
C PRO A 141 -15.89 -12.16 15.87
N LYS A 142 -15.93 -11.91 14.54
CA LYS A 142 -15.88 -12.96 13.52
C LYS A 142 -14.47 -13.50 13.34
N PHE A 143 -14.37 -14.78 13.02
CA PHE A 143 -13.11 -15.42 12.63
C PHE A 143 -12.85 -15.22 11.13
N PRO A 144 -11.59 -15.30 10.68
CA PRO A 144 -11.25 -15.17 9.25
C PRO A 144 -12.03 -16.14 8.33
N ALA A 145 -12.38 -17.33 8.82
CA ALA A 145 -13.16 -18.32 8.06
C ALA A 145 -14.58 -17.83 7.70
N GLU A 146 -15.13 -16.91 8.50
CA GLU A 146 -16.48 -16.35 8.32
C GLU A 146 -16.52 -15.13 7.40
N LEU A 147 -15.35 -14.67 6.93
CA LEU A 147 -15.21 -13.46 6.14
C LEU A 147 -15.14 -13.75 4.64
N SER A 148 -15.72 -12.86 3.83
CA SER A 148 -15.44 -12.83 2.39
C SER A 148 -13.98 -12.44 2.11
N GLY A 149 -13.49 -12.67 0.89
CA GLY A 149 -12.14 -12.27 0.49
C GLY A 149 -11.85 -10.79 0.70
N GLY A 150 -12.80 -9.93 0.35
CA GLY A 150 -12.71 -8.49 0.57
C GLY A 150 -12.69 -8.10 2.07
N MET A 151 -13.51 -8.75 2.88
CA MET A 151 -13.50 -8.53 4.33
C MET A 151 -12.17 -8.98 4.98
N LYS A 152 -11.57 -10.09 4.53
CA LYS A 152 -10.24 -10.52 5.00
C LYS A 152 -9.17 -9.47 4.72
N LYS A 153 -9.19 -8.85 3.54
CA LYS A 153 -8.26 -7.78 3.18
C LYS A 153 -8.47 -6.53 4.02
N ARG A 154 -9.72 -6.13 4.26
CA ARG A 154 -10.06 -5.01 5.16
C ARG A 154 -9.65 -5.29 6.60
N ALA A 155 -9.81 -6.52 7.10
CA ALA A 155 -9.33 -6.92 8.42
C ALA A 155 -7.79 -6.88 8.52
N GLY A 156 -7.08 -7.34 7.47
CA GLY A 156 -5.63 -7.19 7.37
C GLY A 156 -5.19 -5.73 7.32
N LEU A 157 -5.95 -4.86 6.64
CA LEU A 157 -5.72 -3.42 6.63
C LEU A 157 -5.96 -2.80 8.02
N ALA A 158 -7.03 -3.19 8.74
CA ALA A 158 -7.27 -2.75 10.11
C ALA A 158 -6.10 -3.09 11.03
N ARG A 159 -5.54 -4.31 10.92
CA ARG A 159 -4.35 -4.71 11.67
C ARG A 159 -3.13 -3.88 11.28
N ALA A 160 -2.91 -3.63 9.98
CA ALA A 160 -1.80 -2.81 9.52
C ALA A 160 -1.88 -1.36 10.05
N LEU A 161 -3.08 -0.86 10.29
CA LEU A 161 -3.33 0.49 10.81
C LEU A 161 -3.37 0.56 12.35
N ALA A 162 -3.25 -0.55 13.05
CA ALA A 162 -3.49 -0.62 14.50
C ALA A 162 -2.62 0.35 15.31
N MET A 163 -1.38 0.59 14.87
CA MET A 163 -0.39 1.42 15.57
C MET A 163 -0.28 2.85 15.02
N ASP A 164 -1.26 3.33 14.24
CA ASP A 164 -1.20 4.65 13.58
C ASP A 164 0.09 4.88 12.78
N PRO A 165 0.41 4.00 11.80
CA PRO A 165 1.66 4.07 11.06
C PRO A 165 1.76 5.35 10.22
N GLU A 166 3.01 5.79 9.93
CA GLU A 166 3.29 6.84 8.94
C GLU A 166 3.48 6.25 7.52
N LEU A 167 3.81 4.96 7.42
CA LEU A 167 4.07 4.24 6.17
C LEU A 167 3.25 2.95 6.12
N LEU A 168 2.55 2.72 5.03
CA LEU A 168 1.73 1.55 4.82
C LEU A 168 2.24 0.75 3.60
N PHE A 169 2.58 -0.51 3.82
CA PHE A 169 2.93 -1.45 2.76
C PHE A 169 1.71 -2.29 2.40
N LEU A 170 1.37 -2.32 1.11
CA LEU A 170 0.24 -3.08 0.56
C LEU A 170 0.74 -4.04 -0.53
N ASP A 171 0.67 -5.35 -0.30
CA ASP A 171 1.04 -6.36 -1.28
C ASP A 171 -0.22 -6.95 -1.93
N GLU A 172 -0.49 -6.56 -3.18
CA GLU A 172 -1.63 -7.00 -3.99
C GLU A 172 -2.99 -6.84 -3.26
N PRO A 173 -3.33 -5.63 -2.77
CA PRO A 173 -4.48 -5.45 -1.89
C PRO A 173 -5.81 -5.72 -2.58
N THR A 174 -5.94 -5.44 -3.88
CA THR A 174 -7.16 -5.62 -4.67
C THR A 174 -7.25 -6.97 -5.38
N ALA A 175 -6.17 -7.77 -5.38
CA ALA A 175 -6.15 -9.06 -6.07
C ALA A 175 -7.27 -10.00 -5.58
N GLY A 176 -8.07 -10.54 -6.54
CA GLY A 176 -9.18 -11.44 -6.25
C GLY A 176 -10.44 -10.77 -5.72
N LEU A 177 -10.51 -9.43 -5.70
CA LEU A 177 -11.74 -8.69 -5.52
C LEU A 177 -12.48 -8.55 -6.86
N ASP A 178 -13.80 -8.39 -6.80
CA ASP A 178 -14.56 -7.91 -7.93
C ASP A 178 -14.24 -6.43 -8.23
N PRO A 179 -14.53 -5.91 -9.42
CA PRO A 179 -14.15 -4.54 -9.79
C PRO A 179 -14.70 -3.45 -8.85
N ILE A 180 -15.92 -3.64 -8.33
CA ILE A 180 -16.56 -2.69 -7.40
C ILE A 180 -15.82 -2.72 -6.06
N GLY A 181 -15.50 -3.90 -5.56
CA GLY A 181 -14.76 -4.10 -4.32
C GLY A 181 -13.33 -3.56 -4.41
N ALA A 182 -12.66 -3.72 -5.55
CA ALA A 182 -11.33 -3.18 -5.83
C ALA A 182 -11.36 -1.65 -5.82
N ALA A 183 -12.26 -1.03 -6.59
CA ALA A 183 -12.41 0.42 -6.62
C ALA A 183 -12.74 1.02 -5.23
N ALA A 184 -13.60 0.35 -4.45
CA ALA A 184 -13.92 0.78 -3.09
C ALA A 184 -12.73 0.64 -2.12
N PHE A 185 -11.84 -0.33 -2.34
CA PHE A 185 -10.59 -0.46 -1.56
C PHE A 185 -9.59 0.63 -1.92
N ASP A 186 -9.46 0.95 -3.20
CA ASP A 186 -8.58 2.01 -3.71
C ASP A 186 -9.02 3.38 -3.19
N GLU A 187 -10.32 3.69 -3.25
CA GLU A 187 -10.85 4.96 -2.72
C GLU A 187 -10.63 5.08 -1.21
N LEU A 188 -10.83 3.99 -0.46
CA LEU A 188 -10.53 3.93 0.97
C LEU A 188 -9.05 4.21 1.23
N THR A 189 -8.13 3.57 0.48
CA THR A 189 -6.68 3.77 0.61
C THR A 189 -6.29 5.22 0.34
N LYS A 190 -6.82 5.80 -0.74
CA LYS A 190 -6.57 7.20 -1.11
C LYS A 190 -7.13 8.20 -0.08
N SER A 191 -8.33 7.91 0.45
CA SER A 191 -8.93 8.72 1.51
C SER A 191 -8.10 8.70 2.79
N MET A 192 -7.66 7.51 3.22
CA MET A 192 -6.79 7.36 4.39
C MET A 192 -5.43 8.05 4.20
N GLN A 193 -4.80 7.89 3.03
CA GLN A 193 -3.54 8.58 2.72
C GLN A 193 -3.68 10.10 2.87
N LYS A 194 -4.78 10.69 2.35
CA LYS A 194 -5.02 12.13 2.45
C LYS A 194 -5.35 12.59 3.88
N THR A 195 -6.20 11.84 4.57
CA THR A 195 -6.73 12.23 5.89
C THR A 195 -5.69 12.03 6.99
N LEU A 196 -4.93 10.94 6.94
CA LEU A 196 -3.93 10.59 7.94
C LEU A 196 -2.51 11.03 7.57
N GLY A 197 -2.30 11.53 6.34
CA GLY A 197 -0.97 11.90 5.85
C GLY A 197 -0.04 10.71 5.61
N LEU A 198 -0.59 9.53 5.33
CA LEU A 198 0.19 8.31 5.12
C LEU A 198 1.08 8.38 3.89
N THR A 199 2.24 7.73 3.96
CA THR A 199 2.96 7.26 2.78
C THR A 199 2.52 5.83 2.49
N VAL A 200 2.25 5.50 1.24
CA VAL A 200 1.81 4.15 0.85
C VAL A 200 2.77 3.56 -0.17
N PHE A 201 3.34 2.39 0.14
CA PHE A 201 4.11 1.56 -0.78
C PHE A 201 3.22 0.41 -1.26
N LEU A 202 2.81 0.46 -2.52
CA LEU A 202 1.81 -0.42 -3.09
C LEU A 202 2.40 -1.33 -4.17
N ILE A 203 2.35 -2.64 -3.96
CA ILE A 203 2.63 -3.62 -5.02
C ILE A 203 1.30 -4.02 -5.66
N THR A 204 1.19 -3.86 -6.95
CA THR A 204 0.04 -4.34 -7.71
C THR A 204 0.38 -4.63 -9.17
N HIS A 205 -0.43 -5.44 -9.84
CA HIS A 205 -0.43 -5.62 -11.28
C HIS A 205 -1.73 -5.09 -11.91
N ASP A 206 -2.58 -4.47 -11.11
CA ASP A 206 -3.84 -3.89 -11.54
C ASP A 206 -3.63 -2.46 -12.06
N LEU A 207 -3.84 -2.28 -13.36
CA LEU A 207 -3.69 -0.99 -14.01
C LEU A 207 -4.73 0.02 -13.51
N ASP A 208 -5.97 -0.41 -13.26
CA ASP A 208 -7.02 0.49 -12.77
C ASP A 208 -6.62 1.11 -11.42
N THR A 209 -6.09 0.30 -10.49
CA THR A 209 -5.53 0.78 -9.22
C THR A 209 -4.38 1.78 -9.44
N LEU A 210 -3.44 1.48 -10.35
CA LEU A 210 -2.31 2.38 -10.62
C LEU A 210 -2.76 3.75 -11.11
N TYR A 211 -3.68 3.77 -12.08
CA TYR A 211 -4.22 5.01 -12.63
C TYR A 211 -5.08 5.78 -11.61
N ALA A 212 -5.84 5.05 -10.75
CA ALA A 212 -6.78 5.66 -9.83
C ALA A 212 -6.12 6.36 -8.64
N ILE A 213 -5.05 5.74 -8.07
CA ILE A 213 -4.56 6.18 -6.77
C ILE A 213 -3.06 6.46 -6.69
N CYS A 214 -2.20 5.92 -7.59
CA CYS A 214 -0.76 6.13 -7.48
C CYS A 214 -0.33 7.53 -7.93
N ASP A 215 0.53 8.16 -7.14
CA ASP A 215 1.18 9.44 -7.49
C ASP A 215 2.39 9.21 -8.40
N ARG A 216 3.22 8.21 -8.07
CA ARG A 216 4.38 7.75 -8.84
C ARG A 216 4.45 6.23 -8.85
N ILE A 217 5.05 5.69 -9.88
CA ILE A 217 5.17 4.24 -10.08
C ILE A 217 6.62 3.90 -10.43
N ALA A 218 7.15 2.85 -9.79
CA ALA A 218 8.40 2.20 -10.18
C ALA A 218 8.10 0.96 -11.01
N VAL A 219 8.80 0.79 -12.10
CA VAL A 219 8.72 -0.37 -12.98
C VAL A 219 9.93 -1.26 -12.77
N LEU A 220 9.71 -2.52 -12.33
CA LEU A 220 10.73 -3.53 -12.13
C LEU A 220 10.82 -4.44 -13.36
N ALA A 221 11.95 -4.41 -14.03
CA ALA A 221 12.34 -5.36 -15.07
C ALA A 221 13.87 -5.50 -15.06
N ASP A 222 14.40 -6.52 -15.74
CA ASP A 222 15.83 -6.73 -15.90
C ASP A 222 16.64 -6.70 -14.57
N LYS A 223 16.01 -7.19 -13.48
CA LYS A 223 16.56 -7.19 -12.11
C LYS A 223 16.77 -5.80 -11.50
N LYS A 224 16.24 -4.75 -12.10
CA LYS A 224 16.40 -3.34 -11.69
C LYS A 224 15.08 -2.59 -11.74
N VAL A 225 15.10 -1.37 -11.23
CA VAL A 225 14.09 -0.36 -11.54
C VAL A 225 14.48 0.28 -12.87
N ILE A 226 13.65 0.08 -13.90
CA ILE A 226 13.89 0.60 -15.25
C ILE A 226 13.25 1.97 -15.50
N GLY A 227 12.36 2.41 -14.62
CA GLY A 227 11.73 3.73 -14.67
C GLY A 227 10.97 4.03 -13.40
N VAL A 228 10.95 5.30 -13.01
CA VAL A 228 10.15 5.84 -11.90
C VAL A 228 9.54 7.16 -12.32
N GLY A 229 8.25 7.32 -12.14
CA GLY A 229 7.55 8.57 -12.44
C GLY A 229 6.05 8.43 -12.42
N THR A 230 5.37 9.49 -12.83
CA THR A 230 3.95 9.46 -13.19
C THR A 230 3.74 8.60 -14.43
N ILE A 231 2.51 8.16 -14.69
CA ILE A 231 2.21 7.37 -15.88
C ILE A 231 2.62 8.07 -17.19
N PRO A 232 2.36 9.38 -17.40
CA PRO A 232 2.84 10.10 -18.58
C PRO A 232 4.37 10.09 -18.70
N GLU A 233 5.12 10.27 -17.61
CA GLU A 233 6.58 10.21 -17.60
C GLU A 233 7.10 8.82 -17.96
N LEU A 234 6.46 7.76 -17.42
CA LEU A 234 6.81 6.37 -17.76
C LEU A 234 6.55 6.06 -19.24
N LEU A 235 5.42 6.53 -19.79
CA LEU A 235 5.08 6.36 -21.20
C LEU A 235 6.04 7.10 -22.16
N ALA A 236 6.75 8.13 -21.67
CA ALA A 236 7.79 8.81 -22.45
C ALA A 236 9.11 8.02 -22.52
N LEU A 237 9.27 6.96 -21.70
CA LEU A 237 10.45 6.10 -21.75
C LEU A 237 10.33 5.09 -22.91
N ASP A 238 11.36 5.01 -23.74
CA ASP A 238 11.45 4.03 -24.83
C ASP A 238 11.95 2.67 -24.30
N HIS A 239 11.09 2.01 -23.52
CA HIS A 239 11.36 0.68 -23.00
C HIS A 239 10.24 -0.29 -23.41
N PRO A 240 10.54 -1.42 -24.09
CA PRO A 240 9.51 -2.32 -24.65
C PRO A 240 8.49 -2.79 -23.63
N TRP A 241 8.93 -3.19 -22.43
CA TRP A 241 8.03 -3.66 -21.38
C TRP A 241 7.07 -2.55 -20.90
N ILE A 242 7.55 -1.30 -20.74
CA ILE A 242 6.73 -0.17 -20.32
C ILE A 242 5.67 0.13 -21.37
N GLN A 243 6.09 0.18 -22.64
CA GLN A 243 5.18 0.45 -23.75
C GLN A 243 4.11 -0.64 -23.87
N GLU A 244 4.49 -1.92 -23.77
CA GLU A 244 3.54 -3.04 -23.84
C GLU A 244 2.56 -3.03 -22.64
N TYR A 245 3.06 -2.75 -21.43
CA TYR A 245 2.27 -2.79 -20.20
C TYR A 245 1.24 -1.65 -20.14
N PHE A 246 1.66 -0.39 -20.35
CA PHE A 246 0.80 0.78 -20.23
C PHE A 246 0.03 1.11 -21.52
N ASN A 247 0.59 0.88 -22.72
CA ASN A 247 -0.08 1.09 -24.00
C ASN A 247 -0.76 -0.17 -24.57
N GLY A 248 -0.69 -1.28 -23.86
CA GLY A 248 -1.42 -2.50 -24.23
C GLY A 248 -2.95 -2.31 -24.17
N PRO A 249 -3.74 -3.31 -24.59
CA PRO A 249 -5.20 -3.20 -24.60
C PRO A 249 -5.80 -2.84 -23.22
N ARG A 250 -5.24 -3.40 -22.14
CA ARG A 250 -5.67 -3.12 -20.76
C ARG A 250 -5.27 -1.71 -20.31
N GLY A 251 -4.06 -1.25 -20.64
CA GLY A 251 -3.60 0.09 -20.34
C GLY A 251 -4.46 1.16 -21.00
N ARG A 252 -4.77 1.00 -22.28
CA ARG A 252 -5.69 1.92 -23.01
C ARG A 252 -7.09 1.94 -22.40
N ALA A 253 -7.61 0.80 -21.95
CA ALA A 253 -8.91 0.74 -21.28
C ALA A 253 -8.89 1.48 -19.93
N ALA A 254 -7.83 1.32 -19.13
CA ALA A 254 -7.65 2.03 -17.86
C ALA A 254 -7.55 3.55 -18.08
N THR A 255 -6.76 4.01 -19.06
CA THR A 255 -6.66 5.44 -19.42
C THR A 255 -8.02 6.01 -19.79
N ALA A 256 -8.76 5.34 -20.68
CA ALA A 256 -10.10 5.79 -21.11
C ALA A 256 -11.10 5.83 -19.94
N SER A 257 -10.99 4.92 -18.98
CA SER A 257 -11.84 4.90 -17.78
C SER A 257 -11.57 6.11 -16.87
N VAL A 258 -10.30 6.48 -16.68
CA VAL A 258 -9.93 7.64 -15.85
C VAL A 258 -10.33 8.95 -16.52
N GLU A 259 -10.10 9.09 -17.83
CA GLU A 259 -10.51 10.28 -18.61
C GLU A 259 -12.03 10.48 -18.53
N ARG A 260 -12.80 9.42 -18.72
CA ARG A 260 -14.27 9.46 -18.61
C ARG A 260 -14.76 9.80 -17.20
N ALA A 261 -14.08 9.28 -16.16
CA ALA A 261 -14.41 9.63 -14.78
C ALA A 261 -14.10 11.09 -14.44
N ALA A 262 -13.05 11.67 -15.03
CA ALA A 262 -12.72 13.08 -14.90
C ALA A 262 -13.77 13.96 -15.61
N GLU A 263 -14.16 13.65 -16.84
CA GLU A 263 -15.21 14.34 -17.58
C GLU A 263 -16.54 14.35 -16.83
N LEU A 264 -16.95 13.21 -16.26
CA LEU A 264 -18.20 13.10 -15.48
C LEU A 264 -18.18 13.92 -14.18
N ARG A 265 -16.99 14.14 -13.60
CA ARG A 265 -16.83 15.02 -12.41
C ARG A 265 -16.95 16.49 -12.80
N ASP A 266 -16.41 16.89 -13.93
CA ASP A 266 -16.50 18.25 -14.45
C ASP A 266 -17.89 18.60 -14.97
N GLU A 267 -18.65 17.61 -15.49
CA GLU A 267 -20.02 17.76 -15.96
C GLU A 267 -21.08 17.75 -14.84
N ALA A 268 -20.73 17.38 -13.60
CA ALA A 268 -21.65 17.41 -12.45
C ALA A 268 -21.73 18.85 -11.89
N PRO A 269 -22.70 19.71 -12.33
CA PRO A 269 -22.83 21.05 -11.79
C PRO A 269 -23.25 20.96 -10.33
N ASP A 270 -22.73 21.87 -9.56
CA ASP A 270 -22.98 22.19 -8.15
C ASP A 270 -24.46 22.15 -7.79
N LYS A 271 -25.07 20.98 -7.66
CA LYS A 271 -26.47 20.79 -7.23
C LYS A 271 -26.69 21.06 -5.75
N ALA A 272 -25.68 21.50 -5.03
CA ALA A 272 -25.75 21.82 -3.60
C ALA A 272 -26.07 23.30 -3.30
N ALA A 273 -26.07 24.20 -4.30
CA ALA A 273 -26.30 25.62 -4.08
C ALA A 273 -27.76 26.09 -4.27
N GLY A 274 -28.69 25.21 -4.67
CA GLY A 274 -30.07 25.60 -5.09
C GLY A 274 -31.20 25.40 -4.08
N ALA A 275 -30.96 24.99 -2.85
CA ALA A 275 -32.02 24.69 -1.87
C ALA A 275 -32.03 25.65 -0.68
N LYS A 276 -31.93 26.98 -0.93
CA LYS A 276 -32.32 28.02 0.03
C LYS A 276 -33.03 29.14 -0.71
N GLY A 277 -34.36 29.17 -0.57
CA GLY A 277 -35.12 30.33 -0.94
C GLY A 277 -36.45 30.05 -1.61
N THR A 278 -37.45 29.59 -0.86
CA THR A 278 -38.87 29.93 -1.04
C THR A 278 -39.67 29.44 0.17
N GLU A 279 -39.65 30.18 1.24
CA GLU A 279 -40.81 30.30 2.14
C GLU A 279 -40.91 31.77 2.48
N GLY A 280 -41.85 32.42 1.79
CA GLY A 280 -42.43 33.69 2.16
C GLY A 280 -43.80 33.46 2.80
#